data_071ef5e65265d6a0b2d1eff529b87ecb
#
_entry.id   071ef5e65265d6a0b2d1eff529b87ecb
#
_cell.length_a   1.000
_cell.length_b   1.000
_cell.length_c   1.000
_cell.angle_alpha   90.00
_cell.angle_beta   90.00
_cell.angle_gamma   90.00
#
_symmetry.space_group_name_H-M   'P 1'
#
loop_
_entity.id
_entity.type
_entity.pdbx_description
1 polymer ?
#
loop_
_entity_poly.entity_id
_entity_poly.type
_entity_poly.pdbx_seq_one_letter_code
_entity_poly.pdbx_strand_id
1 'polypeptide(L)'
;MKKTISNLLVYILFPSLVPLLLNKKPYTKEYMIILFITYILLAIYFIIIYKNDLKKDLKKINKKDILKSLIYFLIGFSLMILANYIINYKIIPNGISNNELENRKVLLNNKIIYSIMLCTLTPFIEEIIFRLSLKKAIKNNTIFIIISSIIFSTLHLLSNTKLIELLYFIPYFILGLTFSITYIKTNNIFNNILLHVINNTLTVIIVLLFKGVI
;
A
#
# COMPACT_ATOMS: atom_id res chain seq x y z
N MET A 1 -4.16 -20.78 -6.50
CA MET A 1 -2.76 -20.52 -6.14
C MET A 1 -1.93 -20.00 -7.31
N LYS A 2 -1.80 -20.70 -8.45
CA LYS A 2 -1.02 -20.24 -9.61
C LYS A 2 -1.37 -18.80 -10.05
N LYS A 3 -2.66 -18.49 -10.23
CA LYS A 3 -3.13 -17.15 -10.63
C LYS A 3 -2.74 -16.03 -9.62
N THR A 4 -2.75 -16.33 -8.33
CA THR A 4 -2.37 -15.38 -7.27
C THR A 4 -0.87 -15.09 -7.31
N ILE A 5 -0.04 -16.13 -7.48
CA ILE A 5 1.40 -15.97 -7.63
C ILE A 5 1.72 -15.16 -8.90
N SER A 6 1.08 -15.47 -10.03
CA SER A 6 1.24 -14.70 -11.27
C SER A 6 0.88 -13.23 -11.07
N ASN A 7 -0.23 -12.92 -10.39
CA ASN A 7 -0.63 -11.54 -10.12
C ASN A 7 0.38 -10.78 -9.24
N LEU A 8 0.93 -11.45 -8.23
CA LEU A 8 1.97 -10.87 -7.38
C LEU A 8 3.25 -10.59 -8.17
N LEU A 9 3.66 -11.53 -9.03
CA LEU A 9 4.81 -11.34 -9.92
C LEU A 9 4.59 -10.18 -10.90
N VAL A 10 3.42 -10.07 -11.50
CA VAL A 10 3.07 -8.95 -12.38
C VAL A 10 3.17 -7.62 -11.63
N TYR A 11 2.67 -7.55 -10.40
CA TYR A 11 2.77 -6.34 -9.57
C TYR A 11 4.21 -5.94 -9.27
N ILE A 12 5.07 -6.90 -8.94
CA ILE A 12 6.47 -6.64 -8.58
C ILE A 12 7.30 -6.31 -9.82
N LEU A 13 7.17 -7.12 -10.87
CA LEU A 13 8.05 -7.04 -12.05
C LEU A 13 7.67 -5.90 -12.98
N PHE A 14 6.38 -5.63 -13.19
CA PHE A 14 5.95 -4.68 -14.21
C PHE A 14 6.41 -3.23 -13.91
N PRO A 15 6.26 -2.69 -12.69
CA PRO A 15 6.81 -1.37 -12.36
C PRO A 15 8.36 -1.33 -12.32
N SER A 16 9.01 -2.43 -11.94
CA SER A 16 10.48 -2.48 -11.91
C SER A 16 11.12 -2.57 -13.29
N LEU A 17 10.37 -3.01 -14.31
CA LEU A 17 10.84 -2.97 -15.70
C LEU A 17 10.98 -1.54 -16.25
N VAL A 18 10.21 -0.59 -15.75
CA VAL A 18 10.23 0.81 -16.22
C VAL A 18 11.62 1.45 -16.08
N PRO A 19 12.32 1.36 -14.95
CA PRO A 19 13.69 1.86 -14.82
C PRO A 19 14.68 1.17 -15.78
N LEU A 20 14.51 -0.13 -15.97
CA LEU A 20 15.39 -0.92 -16.85
C LEU A 20 15.24 -0.53 -18.32
N LEU A 21 14.01 -0.31 -18.76
CA LEU A 21 13.72 0.02 -20.17
C LEU A 21 14.11 1.43 -20.55
N LEU A 22 14.04 2.37 -19.62
CA LEU A 22 14.20 3.78 -19.93
C LEU A 22 15.61 4.32 -19.70
N ASN A 23 16.45 3.61 -18.97
CA ASN A 23 17.78 4.09 -18.52
C ASN A 23 17.73 5.54 -18.01
N LYS A 24 16.63 5.94 -17.39
CA LYS A 24 16.36 7.30 -16.90
C LYS A 24 16.43 7.35 -15.37
N LYS A 25 16.91 8.48 -14.85
CA LYS A 25 16.97 8.70 -13.41
C LYS A 25 15.55 8.75 -12.84
N PRO A 26 15.27 8.06 -11.70
CA PRO A 26 14.08 8.27 -10.92
C PRO A 26 13.87 9.78 -10.70
N TYR A 27 12.64 10.24 -10.58
CA TYR A 27 12.28 11.65 -10.37
C TYR A 27 12.23 12.53 -11.62
N THR A 28 12.72 12.12 -12.79
CA THR A 28 12.50 12.89 -14.02
C THR A 28 11.01 12.87 -14.40
N LYS A 29 10.55 13.95 -15.03
CA LYS A 29 9.14 14.07 -15.42
C LYS A 29 8.70 12.95 -16.38
N GLU A 30 9.55 12.60 -17.33
CA GLU A 30 9.31 11.53 -18.29
C GLU A 30 9.20 10.16 -17.58
N TYR A 31 10.11 9.87 -16.65
CA TYR A 31 10.06 8.66 -15.85
C TYR A 31 8.71 8.55 -15.12
N MET A 32 8.28 9.65 -14.48
CA MET A 32 7.03 9.68 -13.73
C MET A 32 5.79 9.52 -14.61
N ILE A 33 5.78 10.08 -15.81
CA ILE A 33 4.68 9.90 -16.76
C ILE A 33 4.57 8.41 -17.16
N ILE A 34 5.69 7.77 -17.48
CA ILE A 34 5.70 6.36 -17.88
C ILE A 34 5.31 5.47 -16.71
N LEU A 35 5.81 5.75 -15.51
CA LEU A 35 5.42 5.02 -14.32
C LEU A 35 3.90 5.16 -14.06
N PHE A 36 3.35 6.35 -14.20
CA PHE A 36 1.92 6.61 -14.06
C PHE A 36 1.08 5.81 -15.06
N ILE A 37 1.50 5.80 -16.35
CA ILE A 37 0.86 4.99 -17.38
C ILE A 37 0.94 3.50 -17.02
N THR A 38 2.08 3.04 -16.51
CA THR A 38 2.28 1.66 -16.07
C THR A 38 1.27 1.27 -14.97
N TYR A 39 1.08 2.14 -13.98
CA TYR A 39 0.09 1.89 -12.91
C TYR A 39 -1.37 1.93 -13.43
N ILE A 40 -1.68 2.78 -14.41
CA ILE A 40 -2.99 2.75 -15.07
C ILE A 40 -3.21 1.42 -15.77
N LEU A 41 -2.23 0.93 -16.54
CA LEU A 41 -2.32 -0.35 -17.23
C LEU A 41 -2.48 -1.53 -16.24
N LEU A 42 -1.76 -1.49 -15.12
CA LEU A 42 -1.93 -2.46 -14.03
C LEU A 42 -3.34 -2.41 -13.43
N ALA A 43 -3.86 -1.21 -13.17
CA ALA A 43 -5.22 -1.06 -12.65
C ALA A 43 -6.26 -1.63 -13.62
N ILE A 44 -6.15 -1.33 -14.92
CA ILE A 44 -7.01 -1.88 -15.96
C ILE A 44 -6.91 -3.42 -16.00
N TYR A 45 -5.70 -3.96 -15.98
CA TYR A 45 -5.46 -5.42 -15.92
C TYR A 45 -6.20 -6.07 -14.75
N PHE A 46 -6.08 -5.51 -13.54
CA PHE A 46 -6.75 -6.06 -12.36
C PHE A 46 -8.26 -5.86 -12.36
N ILE A 47 -8.76 -4.75 -12.93
CA ILE A 47 -10.20 -4.55 -13.14
C ILE A 47 -10.76 -5.64 -14.05
N ILE A 48 -10.08 -5.97 -15.14
CA ILE A 48 -10.53 -7.02 -16.08
C ILE A 48 -10.55 -8.38 -15.38
N ILE A 49 -9.45 -8.74 -14.67
CA ILE A 49 -9.31 -10.05 -14.02
C ILE A 49 -10.34 -10.25 -12.89
N TYR A 50 -10.61 -9.20 -12.11
CA TYR A 50 -11.47 -9.25 -10.93
C TYR A 50 -12.83 -8.59 -11.13
N LYS A 51 -13.24 -8.34 -12.39
CA LYS A 51 -14.48 -7.63 -12.75
C LYS A 51 -15.71 -8.11 -11.98
N ASN A 52 -15.90 -9.42 -11.88
CA ASN A 52 -17.06 -9.99 -11.22
C ASN A 52 -17.04 -9.80 -9.70
N ASP A 53 -15.85 -9.91 -9.09
CA ASP A 53 -15.66 -9.68 -7.66
C ASP A 53 -15.89 -8.21 -7.33
N LEU A 54 -15.29 -7.31 -8.10
CA LEU A 54 -15.47 -5.86 -7.93
C LEU A 54 -16.93 -5.44 -8.07
N LYS A 55 -17.64 -5.94 -9.10
CA LYS A 55 -19.08 -5.67 -9.26
C LYS A 55 -19.91 -6.19 -8.08
N LYS A 56 -19.57 -7.37 -7.56
CA LYS A 56 -20.24 -7.95 -6.39
C LYS A 56 -20.03 -7.11 -5.15
N ASP A 57 -18.79 -6.70 -4.88
CA ASP A 57 -18.44 -5.94 -3.69
C ASP A 57 -18.97 -4.50 -3.76
N LEU A 58 -19.00 -3.88 -4.95
CA LEU A 58 -19.61 -2.57 -5.15
C LEU A 58 -21.08 -2.53 -4.72
N LYS A 59 -21.85 -3.58 -5.05
CA LYS A 59 -23.28 -3.71 -4.66
C LYS A 59 -23.49 -3.94 -3.16
N LYS A 60 -22.44 -4.34 -2.43
CA LYS A 60 -22.50 -4.64 -0.99
C LYS A 60 -22.05 -3.49 -0.10
N ILE A 61 -21.64 -2.36 -0.68
CA ILE A 61 -21.22 -1.20 0.10
C ILE A 61 -22.40 -0.73 0.97
N ASN A 62 -22.17 -0.61 2.27
CA ASN A 62 -23.14 -0.11 3.21
C ASN A 62 -22.49 0.70 4.33
N LYS A 63 -23.22 1.64 4.92
CA LYS A 63 -22.72 2.57 5.94
C LYS A 63 -22.21 1.86 7.20
N LYS A 64 -22.82 0.75 7.62
CA LYS A 64 -22.43 0.00 8.82
C LYS A 64 -21.01 -0.60 8.66
N ASP A 65 -20.72 -1.20 7.51
CA ASP A 65 -19.42 -1.79 7.24
C ASP A 65 -18.35 -0.71 7.03
N ILE A 66 -18.69 0.42 6.41
CA ILE A 66 -17.78 1.58 6.33
C ILE A 66 -17.41 2.08 7.72
N LEU A 67 -18.39 2.32 8.61
CA LEU A 67 -18.15 2.78 9.97
C LEU A 67 -17.29 1.78 10.75
N LYS A 68 -17.61 0.50 10.65
CA LYS A 68 -16.83 -0.59 11.26
C LYS A 68 -15.38 -0.59 10.77
N SER A 69 -15.18 -0.40 9.47
CA SER A 69 -13.85 -0.31 8.85
C SER A 69 -13.06 0.87 9.40
N LEU A 70 -13.70 2.04 9.52
CA LEU A 70 -13.08 3.23 10.09
C LEU A 70 -12.66 3.02 11.56
N ILE A 71 -13.44 2.32 12.36
CA ILE A 71 -13.07 1.99 13.75
C ILE A 71 -11.82 1.11 13.78
N TYR A 72 -11.77 0.04 12.97
CA TYR A 72 -10.57 -0.81 12.88
C TYR A 72 -9.36 -0.02 12.39
N PHE A 73 -9.58 0.87 11.41
CA PHE A 73 -8.52 1.72 10.89
C PHE A 73 -7.98 2.67 11.96
N LEU A 74 -8.82 3.35 12.71
CA LEU A 74 -8.40 4.26 13.78
C LEU A 74 -7.55 3.54 14.83
N ILE A 75 -7.94 2.33 15.23
CA ILE A 75 -7.17 1.52 16.18
C ILE A 75 -5.81 1.16 15.57
N GLY A 76 -5.79 0.56 14.37
CA GLY A 76 -4.56 0.13 13.73
C GLY A 76 -3.64 1.30 13.37
N PHE A 77 -4.19 2.41 12.90
CA PHE A 77 -3.44 3.62 12.58
C PHE A 77 -2.79 4.23 13.84
N SER A 78 -3.52 4.27 14.95
CA SER A 78 -2.96 4.73 16.23
C SER A 78 -1.81 3.83 16.71
N LEU A 79 -1.95 2.51 16.58
CA LEU A 79 -0.88 1.55 16.91
C LEU A 79 0.33 1.69 15.97
N MET A 80 0.10 1.91 14.68
CA MET A 80 1.16 2.17 13.71
C MET A 80 1.93 3.47 14.04
N ILE A 81 1.21 4.55 14.38
CA ILE A 81 1.84 5.82 14.82
C ILE A 81 2.65 5.60 16.09
N LEU A 82 2.11 4.89 17.06
CA LEU A 82 2.81 4.58 18.31
C LEU A 82 4.09 3.79 18.06
N ALA A 83 4.03 2.77 17.19
CA ALA A 83 5.20 1.99 16.81
C ALA A 83 6.27 2.84 16.13
N ASN A 84 5.89 3.69 15.16
CA ASN A 84 6.79 4.64 14.52
C ASN A 84 7.39 5.62 15.54
N TYR A 85 6.58 6.15 16.46
CA TYR A 85 7.07 7.05 17.50
C TYR A 85 8.13 6.38 18.40
N ILE A 86 7.89 5.14 18.84
CA ILE A 86 8.85 4.39 19.66
C ILE A 86 10.16 4.16 18.87
N ILE A 87 10.08 3.73 17.63
CA ILE A 87 11.25 3.49 16.79
C ILE A 87 12.03 4.79 16.59
N ASN A 88 11.36 5.86 16.17
CA ASN A 88 12.02 7.11 15.77
C ASN A 88 12.49 7.97 16.93
N TYR A 89 11.91 7.79 18.11
CA TYR A 89 12.29 8.58 19.29
C TYR A 89 13.25 7.82 20.23
N LYS A 90 13.08 6.50 20.37
CA LYS A 90 13.84 5.70 21.35
C LYS A 90 14.96 4.88 20.76
N ILE A 91 14.83 4.43 19.51
CA ILE A 91 15.75 3.43 18.93
C ILE A 91 16.60 4.04 17.80
N ILE A 92 15.98 4.79 16.91
CA ILE A 92 16.63 5.44 15.78
C ILE A 92 16.25 6.94 15.79
N PRO A 93 16.88 7.76 16.63
CA PRO A 93 16.51 9.18 16.75
C PRO A 93 16.49 9.88 15.39
N ASN A 94 15.35 10.54 15.09
CA ASN A 94 15.08 11.17 13.79
C ASN A 94 15.11 10.19 12.60
N GLY A 95 14.89 8.90 12.86
CA GLY A 95 14.84 7.88 11.83
C GLY A 95 13.60 8.02 10.96
N ILE A 96 13.74 7.54 9.74
CA ILE A 96 12.66 7.38 8.76
C ILE A 96 12.96 6.13 7.94
N SER A 97 11.96 5.34 7.58
CA SER A 97 12.19 4.19 6.71
C SER A 97 12.63 4.63 5.32
N ASN A 98 13.52 3.87 4.67
CA ASN A 98 13.95 4.19 3.31
C ASN A 98 12.77 4.26 2.33
N ASN A 99 11.77 3.39 2.48
CA ASN A 99 10.56 3.44 1.66
C ASN A 99 9.83 4.78 1.80
N GLU A 100 9.66 5.28 3.02
CA GLU A 100 9.03 6.57 3.27
C GLU A 100 9.89 7.71 2.74
N LEU A 101 11.20 7.65 2.95
CA LEU A 101 12.15 8.66 2.46
C LEU A 101 12.11 8.78 0.93
N GLU A 102 12.14 7.66 0.22
CA GLU A 102 12.06 7.65 -1.24
C GLU A 102 10.69 8.17 -1.73
N ASN A 103 9.59 7.74 -1.10
CA ASN A 103 8.26 8.25 -1.43
C ASN A 103 8.17 9.78 -1.26
N ARG A 104 8.74 10.33 -0.19
CA ARG A 104 8.78 11.80 0.04
C ARG A 104 9.60 12.51 -1.02
N LYS A 105 10.77 11.99 -1.39
CA LYS A 105 11.60 12.56 -2.46
C LYS A 105 10.86 12.61 -3.80
N VAL A 106 10.21 11.49 -4.18
CA VAL A 106 9.44 11.42 -5.43
C VAL A 106 8.26 12.40 -5.37
N LEU A 107 7.55 12.45 -4.24
CA LEU A 107 6.39 13.33 -4.04
C LEU A 107 6.78 14.80 -4.16
N LEU A 108 7.86 15.23 -3.52
CA LEU A 108 8.30 16.62 -3.55
C LEU A 108 8.76 17.06 -4.95
N ASN A 109 9.34 16.15 -5.73
CA ASN A 109 9.77 16.43 -7.10
C ASN A 109 8.60 16.37 -8.13
N ASN A 110 7.56 15.55 -7.88
CA ASN A 110 6.49 15.28 -8.84
C ASN A 110 5.10 15.32 -8.16
N LYS A 111 4.80 16.43 -7.49
CA LYS A 111 3.67 16.56 -6.55
C LYS A 111 2.34 16.03 -7.09
N ILE A 112 1.91 16.49 -8.28
CA ILE A 112 0.56 16.17 -8.79
C ILE A 112 0.46 14.71 -9.21
N ILE A 113 1.34 14.27 -10.11
CA ILE A 113 1.28 12.92 -10.68
C ILE A 113 1.45 11.88 -9.58
N TYR A 114 2.44 12.08 -8.69
CA TYR A 114 2.72 11.12 -7.63
C TYR A 114 1.65 11.10 -6.53
N SER A 115 1.05 12.26 -6.19
CA SER A 115 -0.09 12.29 -5.27
C SER A 115 -1.28 11.49 -5.81
N ILE A 116 -1.62 11.64 -7.10
CA ILE A 116 -2.68 10.86 -7.72
C ILE A 116 -2.35 9.36 -7.65
N MET A 117 -1.13 8.97 -7.98
CA MET A 117 -0.69 7.57 -7.89
C MET A 117 -0.85 7.03 -6.47
N LEU A 118 -0.24 7.70 -5.48
CA LEU A 118 -0.23 7.25 -4.08
C LEU A 118 -1.63 7.22 -3.47
N CYS A 119 -2.48 8.19 -3.79
CA CYS A 119 -3.80 8.28 -3.18
C CYS A 119 -4.88 7.43 -3.90
N THR A 120 -4.63 6.94 -5.12
CA THR A 120 -5.67 6.24 -5.89
C THR A 120 -5.20 4.90 -6.46
N LEU A 121 -4.24 4.91 -7.38
CA LEU A 121 -3.83 3.72 -8.14
C LEU A 121 -3.12 2.69 -7.26
N THR A 122 -2.17 3.13 -6.44
CA THR A 122 -1.40 2.26 -5.55
C THR A 122 -2.29 1.54 -4.55
N PRO A 123 -3.15 2.22 -3.75
CA PRO A 123 -4.09 1.55 -2.85
C PRO A 123 -5.01 0.57 -3.55
N PHE A 124 -5.55 0.95 -4.72
CA PHE A 124 -6.43 0.07 -5.49
C PHE A 124 -5.74 -1.23 -5.89
N ILE A 125 -4.55 -1.14 -6.48
CA ILE A 125 -3.79 -2.29 -6.96
C ILE A 125 -3.36 -3.17 -5.78
N GLU A 126 -2.82 -2.56 -4.73
CA GLU A 126 -2.31 -3.27 -3.57
C GLU A 126 -3.41 -4.02 -2.82
N GLU A 127 -4.57 -3.42 -2.61
CA GLU A 127 -5.66 -4.10 -1.93
C GLU A 127 -6.21 -5.27 -2.77
N ILE A 128 -6.29 -5.15 -4.09
CA ILE A 128 -6.66 -6.27 -4.95
C ILE A 128 -5.67 -7.42 -4.80
N ILE A 129 -4.38 -7.15 -4.74
CA ILE A 129 -3.35 -8.20 -4.66
C ILE A 129 -3.31 -8.80 -3.27
N PHE A 130 -3.12 -7.97 -2.24
CA PHE A 130 -2.87 -8.45 -0.88
C PHE A 130 -4.13 -8.90 -0.16
N ARG A 131 -5.33 -8.45 -0.56
CA ARG A 131 -6.59 -8.87 0.08
C ARG A 131 -7.40 -9.78 -0.84
N LEU A 132 -7.87 -9.28 -1.97
CA LEU A 132 -8.76 -10.04 -2.82
C LEU A 132 -8.09 -11.28 -3.44
N SER A 133 -6.90 -11.13 -4.03
CA SER A 133 -6.19 -12.22 -4.69
C SER A 133 -5.65 -13.25 -3.70
N LEU A 134 -4.96 -12.82 -2.64
CA LEU A 134 -4.41 -13.73 -1.63
C LEU A 134 -5.51 -14.49 -0.87
N LYS A 135 -6.63 -13.84 -0.52
CA LYS A 135 -7.74 -14.53 0.16
C LYS A 135 -8.36 -15.62 -0.69
N LYS A 136 -8.38 -15.48 -2.01
CA LYS A 136 -8.82 -16.56 -2.92
C LYS A 136 -7.89 -17.77 -2.88
N ALA A 137 -6.61 -17.58 -2.64
CA ALA A 137 -5.63 -18.66 -2.52
C ALA A 137 -5.59 -19.26 -1.11
N ILE A 138 -5.75 -18.45 -0.06
CA ILE A 138 -5.63 -18.85 1.33
C ILE A 138 -7.01 -18.89 1.97
N LYS A 139 -7.56 -20.09 2.17
CA LYS A 139 -8.93 -20.28 2.69
C LYS A 139 -9.04 -19.95 4.17
N ASN A 140 -8.07 -20.36 4.98
CA ASN A 140 -8.06 -20.10 6.41
C ASN A 140 -7.85 -18.61 6.68
N ASN A 141 -8.74 -18.00 7.47
CA ASN A 141 -8.73 -16.57 7.74
C ASN A 141 -7.52 -16.12 8.54
N THR A 142 -7.12 -16.89 9.56
CA THR A 142 -5.97 -16.55 10.41
C THR A 142 -4.67 -16.60 9.61
N ILE A 143 -4.47 -17.67 8.84
CA ILE A 143 -3.31 -17.82 7.96
C ILE A 143 -3.28 -16.70 6.93
N PHE A 144 -4.43 -16.35 6.34
CA PHE A 144 -4.53 -15.25 5.38
C PHE A 144 -4.12 -13.91 6.03
N ILE A 145 -4.66 -13.57 7.21
CA ILE A 145 -4.33 -12.33 7.90
C ILE A 145 -2.83 -12.22 8.13
N ILE A 146 -2.20 -13.27 8.65
CA ILE A 146 -0.76 -13.27 8.95
C ILE A 146 0.07 -13.17 7.68
N ILE A 147 -0.16 -14.04 6.70
CA ILE A 147 0.64 -14.09 5.47
C ILE A 147 0.47 -12.81 4.64
N SER A 148 -0.76 -12.31 4.50
CA SER A 148 -1.02 -11.07 3.78
C SER A 148 -0.29 -9.89 4.42
N SER A 149 -0.26 -9.81 5.74
CA SER A 149 0.43 -8.74 6.47
C SER A 149 1.94 -8.86 6.38
N ILE A 150 2.49 -10.07 6.44
CA ILE A 150 3.94 -10.32 6.26
C ILE A 150 4.38 -9.90 4.86
N ILE A 151 3.68 -10.36 3.81
CA ILE A 151 4.05 -10.02 2.42
C ILE A 151 3.96 -8.51 2.20
N PHE A 152 2.88 -7.86 2.66
CA PHE A 152 2.71 -6.42 2.58
C PHE A 152 3.88 -5.67 3.24
N SER A 153 4.24 -6.03 4.48
CA SER A 153 5.33 -5.38 5.21
C SER A 153 6.68 -5.61 4.56
N THR A 154 6.96 -6.84 4.14
CA THR A 154 8.25 -7.21 3.51
C THR A 154 8.47 -6.40 2.23
N LEU A 155 7.44 -6.22 1.39
CA LEU A 155 7.56 -5.45 0.16
C LEU A 155 7.85 -3.98 0.42
N HIS A 156 7.38 -3.41 1.53
CA HIS A 156 7.71 -2.04 1.94
C HIS A 156 9.14 -1.88 2.50
N LEU A 157 9.83 -2.99 2.76
CA LEU A 157 11.20 -2.98 3.24
C LEU A 157 12.26 -3.35 2.19
N LEU A 158 11.85 -3.63 0.95
CA LEU A 158 12.80 -4.06 -0.09
C LEU A 158 13.88 -3.02 -0.42
N SER A 159 13.63 -1.74 -0.15
CA SER A 159 14.60 -0.65 -0.32
C SER A 159 15.54 -0.48 0.87
N ASN A 160 15.35 -1.21 1.96
CA ASN A 160 16.15 -1.06 3.18
C ASN A 160 17.54 -1.67 2.99
N THR A 161 18.56 -0.89 3.36
CA THR A 161 19.98 -1.29 3.22
C THR A 161 20.62 -1.63 4.55
N LYS A 162 20.04 -1.19 5.67
CA LYS A 162 20.58 -1.37 7.02
C LYS A 162 19.70 -2.33 7.83
N LEU A 163 20.33 -3.22 8.58
CA LEU A 163 19.62 -4.20 9.43
C LEU A 163 18.68 -3.54 10.44
N ILE A 164 19.09 -2.39 11.03
CA ILE A 164 18.28 -1.65 11.99
C ILE A 164 16.94 -1.16 11.40
N GLU A 165 16.90 -0.92 10.10
CA GLU A 165 15.67 -0.48 9.40
C GLU A 165 14.61 -1.58 9.30
N LEU A 166 14.97 -2.84 9.58
CA LEU A 166 14.00 -3.92 9.70
C LEU A 166 12.98 -3.69 10.82
N LEU A 167 13.28 -2.82 11.78
CA LEU A 167 12.31 -2.42 12.80
C LEU A 167 11.07 -1.76 12.21
N TYR A 168 11.19 -1.10 11.06
CA TYR A 168 10.03 -0.55 10.33
C TYR A 168 9.09 -1.62 9.77
N PHE A 169 9.48 -2.91 9.82
CA PHE A 169 8.54 -4.01 9.59
C PHE A 169 7.32 -3.91 10.50
N ILE A 170 7.51 -3.51 11.76
CA ILE A 170 6.44 -3.46 12.78
C ILE A 170 5.29 -2.52 12.37
N PRO A 171 5.50 -1.23 12.07
CA PRO A 171 4.41 -0.35 11.66
C PRO A 171 3.74 -0.77 10.35
N TYR A 172 4.49 -1.27 9.35
CA TYR A 172 3.88 -1.80 8.14
C TYR A 172 3.09 -3.08 8.39
N PHE A 173 3.54 -3.94 9.31
CA PHE A 173 2.83 -5.15 9.69
C PHE A 173 1.52 -4.83 10.42
N ILE A 174 1.53 -3.86 11.33
CA ILE A 174 0.31 -3.37 12.01
C ILE A 174 -0.71 -2.88 10.98
N LEU A 175 -0.27 -2.09 10.00
CA LEU A 175 -1.14 -1.60 8.93
C LEU A 175 -1.65 -2.76 8.07
N GLY A 176 -0.79 -3.71 7.72
CA GLY A 176 -1.14 -4.93 7.00
C GLY A 176 -2.17 -5.79 7.73
N LEU A 177 -2.02 -5.96 9.06
CA LEU A 177 -2.99 -6.63 9.94
C LEU A 177 -4.33 -5.91 9.91
N THR A 178 -4.31 -4.57 10.06
CA THR A 178 -5.52 -3.74 10.07
C THR A 178 -6.34 -3.94 8.81
N PHE A 179 -5.71 -3.85 7.64
CA PHE A 179 -6.40 -4.05 6.36
C PHE A 179 -6.86 -5.50 6.19
N SER A 180 -6.05 -6.50 6.58
CA SER A 180 -6.44 -7.91 6.45
C SER A 180 -7.62 -8.28 7.35
N ILE A 181 -7.63 -7.80 8.60
CA ILE A 181 -8.74 -7.98 9.54
C ILE A 181 -10.01 -7.31 9.02
N THR A 182 -9.89 -6.05 8.56
CA THR A 182 -11.02 -5.30 8.01
C THR A 182 -11.63 -6.04 6.82
N TYR A 183 -10.81 -6.55 5.91
CA TYR A 183 -11.28 -7.32 4.76
C TYR A 183 -12.06 -8.58 5.18
N ILE A 184 -11.53 -9.34 6.15
CA ILE A 184 -12.25 -10.53 6.67
C ILE A 184 -13.57 -10.16 7.35
N LYS A 185 -13.59 -9.04 8.08
CA LYS A 185 -14.77 -8.63 8.87
C LYS A 185 -15.88 -7.98 8.04
N THR A 186 -15.55 -7.36 6.91
CA THR A 186 -16.53 -6.67 6.05
C THR A 186 -16.80 -7.43 4.75
N ASN A 187 -15.91 -8.33 4.36
CA ASN A 187 -15.96 -9.09 3.10
C ASN A 187 -16.25 -8.18 1.89
N ASN A 188 -15.60 -7.00 1.88
CA ASN A 188 -15.75 -5.98 0.84
C ASN A 188 -14.42 -5.26 0.60
N ILE A 189 -13.90 -5.37 -0.64
CA ILE A 189 -12.61 -4.79 -1.00
C ILE A 189 -12.63 -3.25 -1.01
N PHE A 190 -13.77 -2.63 -1.31
CA PHE A 190 -13.86 -1.16 -1.39
C PHE A 190 -13.71 -0.49 -0.03
N ASN A 191 -14.12 -1.16 1.06
CA ASN A 191 -13.84 -0.67 2.40
C ASN A 191 -12.34 -0.58 2.65
N ASN A 192 -11.57 -1.59 2.23
CA ASN A 192 -10.13 -1.59 2.38
C ASN A 192 -9.45 -0.54 1.50
N ILE A 193 -9.87 -0.45 0.22
CA ILE A 193 -9.36 0.59 -0.69
C ILE A 193 -9.59 1.97 -0.08
N LEU A 194 -10.78 2.24 0.47
CA LEU A 194 -11.08 3.51 1.13
C LEU A 194 -10.13 3.81 2.29
N LEU A 195 -9.89 2.84 3.18
CA LEU A 195 -8.98 3.02 4.32
C LEU A 195 -7.54 3.28 3.87
N HIS A 196 -7.09 2.56 2.85
CA HIS A 196 -5.75 2.72 2.31
C HIS A 196 -5.58 4.08 1.61
N VAL A 197 -6.60 4.51 0.85
CA VAL A 197 -6.67 5.87 0.28
C VAL A 197 -6.58 6.93 1.38
N ILE A 198 -7.33 6.78 2.48
CA ILE A 198 -7.26 7.70 3.64
C ILE A 198 -5.85 7.72 4.21
N ASN A 199 -5.24 6.56 4.47
CA ASN A 199 -3.87 6.46 4.99
C ASN A 199 -2.86 7.23 4.13
N ASN A 200 -2.86 6.95 2.83
CA ASN A 200 -1.90 7.56 1.91
C ASN A 200 -2.19 9.06 1.70
N THR A 201 -3.46 9.47 1.68
CA THR A 201 -3.85 10.88 1.57
C THR A 201 -3.37 11.66 2.80
N LEU A 202 -3.53 11.12 4.01
CA LEU A 202 -3.00 11.75 5.22
C LEU A 202 -1.48 11.92 5.14
N THR A 203 -0.75 10.90 4.71
CA THR A 203 0.70 10.98 4.50
C THR A 203 1.07 12.06 3.49
N VAL A 204 0.42 12.08 2.32
CA VAL A 204 0.66 13.10 1.27
C VAL A 204 0.40 14.50 1.80
N ILE A 205 -0.70 14.74 2.51
CA ILE A 205 -1.03 16.04 3.09
C ILE A 205 0.06 16.48 4.08
N ILE A 206 0.46 15.59 4.99
CA ILE A 206 1.50 15.88 5.99
C ILE A 206 2.82 16.25 5.29
N VAL A 207 3.27 15.47 4.32
CA VAL A 207 4.53 15.74 3.60
C VAL A 207 4.47 17.07 2.83
N LEU A 208 3.33 17.41 2.21
CA LEU A 208 3.19 18.64 1.43
C LEU A 208 3.07 19.89 2.33
N LEU A 209 2.43 19.78 3.50
CA LEU A 209 2.28 20.89 4.44
C LEU A 209 3.57 21.19 5.21
N PHE A 210 4.26 20.15 5.65
CA PHE A 210 5.46 20.28 6.50
C PHE A 210 6.76 20.13 5.69
N LYS A 211 6.83 20.80 4.53
CA LYS A 211 8.00 20.83 3.64
C LYS A 211 9.30 20.97 4.43
N GLY A 212 10.07 19.94 4.59
CA GLY A 212 11.43 20.01 5.11
C GLY A 212 11.60 19.69 6.60
N VAL A 213 10.59 19.18 7.29
CA VAL A 213 10.81 18.42 8.53
C VAL A 213 11.20 16.99 8.11
N ILE A 214 12.35 16.87 7.49
CA ILE A 214 13.01 15.63 7.11
C ILE A 214 14.42 15.68 7.70
#